data_533c976b23aa9ca064c9c9454f7d709b
#
_entry.id   533c976b23aa9ca064c9c9454f7d709b
#
_cell.length_a   1.000
_cell.length_b   1.000
_cell.length_c   1.000
_cell.angle_alpha   90.00
_cell.angle_beta   90.00
_cell.angle_gamma   90.00
#
_symmetry.space_group_name_H-M   'P 1'
#
loop_
_entity.id
_entity.type
_entity.pdbx_description
1 polymer ?
#
loop_
_entity_poly.entity_id
_entity_poly.type
_entity_poly.pdbx_seq_one_letter_code
_entity_poly.pdbx_strand_id
1 'polypeptide(L)'
;MPFGAPWGKRNSTNTNEYEETPNTGVTRYYDLTISKTRCAPDGVEMDCLLANDQYPGPTIEANWGDYIEVKVHNNLTDVGTSIHWHGILQKETKWMDGVPGSTQCPIAPDADFTYRFRADLYGTSWWHGHYSAQYGSGLVGPMIIYGPKNTDDDIDLGPIMLQDWYHEYYEEVVDGLFQPIPNAVVPRADSNTINGKGSYPCSQTDKKCEPDVPMATFNFTSGREHRLRLINPSSAATQKFSIDGHKFKVVTTDFVEIEPYETDVITLAVGQRSDVIVSGNGKPTDAVYMRSFRPSSCALSNGNEEVLATVYYEDADRDKLPKSSPGPNAYNGYCGNDPLENTVPVYAIEASEPSVTEIVPVELKSNGTHVVWYMADRTFRSNYNDPMLFDVNDGKLDFDPMRNVHNYGSNKTLRFVIENTGPQPHPMHLHGKSRRSDTGQVLYD
;
A
#
# COMPACT_ATOMS: atom_id res chain seq x y z
N MET A 1 -2.69 -19.69 7.52
CA MET A 1 -2.15 -20.34 6.31
C MET A 1 -1.01 -21.32 6.59
N PRO A 2 0.04 -21.07 7.37
CA PRO A 2 1.13 -22.04 7.50
C PRO A 2 0.65 -23.36 8.14
N PHE A 3 1.04 -24.47 7.49
CA PHE A 3 0.90 -25.79 8.06
C PHE A 3 2.30 -26.29 8.43
N GLY A 4 2.61 -26.33 9.71
CA GLY A 4 3.96 -26.51 10.20
C GLY A 4 4.84 -25.27 9.92
N ALA A 5 6.11 -25.48 9.58
CA ALA A 5 7.04 -24.45 9.15
C ALA A 5 7.55 -24.79 7.73
N PRO A 6 6.80 -24.46 6.67
CA PRO A 6 7.15 -24.85 5.30
C PRO A 6 8.48 -24.26 4.82
N TRP A 7 9.02 -23.28 5.53
CA TRP A 7 10.34 -22.68 5.33
C TRP A 7 11.50 -23.42 6.03
N GLY A 8 11.22 -24.53 6.77
CA GLY A 8 12.22 -25.38 7.42
C GLY A 8 12.90 -24.72 8.61
N LYS A 9 14.23 -24.62 8.60
CA LYS A 9 15.03 -24.02 9.68
C LYS A 9 15.29 -22.53 9.50
N ARG A 10 14.77 -21.92 8.43
CA ARG A 10 14.92 -20.51 8.16
C ARG A 10 14.11 -19.70 9.16
N ASN A 11 14.69 -18.58 9.60
CA ASN A 11 14.02 -17.63 10.48
C ASN A 11 14.53 -16.22 10.20
N SER A 12 13.86 -15.23 10.77
CA SER A 12 14.14 -13.81 10.55
C SER A 12 15.52 -13.34 11.06
N THR A 13 16.17 -14.13 11.92
CA THR A 13 17.49 -13.76 12.49
C THR A 13 18.67 -14.46 11.82
N ASN A 14 18.45 -15.51 11.03
CA ASN A 14 19.52 -16.32 10.46
C ASN A 14 19.49 -16.44 8.93
N THR A 15 18.50 -15.85 8.26
CA THR A 15 18.29 -16.09 6.84
C THR A 15 18.16 -14.77 6.09
N ASN A 16 18.95 -14.61 5.03
CA ASN A 16 18.76 -13.53 4.07
C ASN A 16 17.60 -13.90 3.13
N GLU A 17 16.42 -13.34 3.39
CA GLU A 17 15.22 -13.61 2.57
C GLU A 17 15.36 -13.19 1.11
N TYR A 18 16.23 -12.21 0.82
CA TYR A 18 16.53 -11.79 -0.55
C TYR A 18 17.32 -12.81 -1.35
N GLU A 19 17.94 -13.79 -0.73
CA GLU A 19 18.79 -14.79 -1.37
C GLU A 19 18.27 -16.21 -1.20
N GLU A 20 17.61 -16.50 -0.08
CA GLU A 20 17.32 -17.85 0.37
C GLU A 20 15.82 -18.18 0.47
N THR A 21 15.04 -17.86 -0.55
CA THR A 21 13.61 -18.20 -0.57
C THR A 21 13.40 -19.73 -0.54
N PRO A 22 12.60 -20.30 0.40
CA PRO A 22 12.31 -21.73 0.41
C PRO A 22 11.48 -22.15 -0.80
N ASN A 23 11.54 -23.41 -1.17
CA ASN A 23 10.66 -24.00 -2.16
C ASN A 23 9.68 -24.96 -1.48
N THR A 24 8.43 -24.55 -1.36
CA THR A 24 7.37 -25.35 -0.71
C THR A 24 6.74 -26.35 -1.68
N GLY A 25 6.89 -26.15 -2.99
CA GLY A 25 6.22 -26.93 -4.04
C GLY A 25 4.72 -26.67 -4.13
N VAL A 26 4.19 -25.68 -3.42
CA VAL A 26 2.75 -25.35 -3.37
C VAL A 26 2.46 -24.17 -4.27
N THR A 27 1.33 -24.21 -5.00
CA THR A 27 0.77 -23.07 -5.74
C THR A 27 -0.56 -22.68 -5.10
N ARG A 28 -0.75 -21.37 -4.87
CA ARG A 28 -1.99 -20.76 -4.39
C ARG A 28 -2.71 -20.13 -5.57
N TYR A 29 -3.97 -20.50 -5.80
CA TYR A 29 -4.77 -20.07 -6.94
C TYR A 29 -5.82 -19.08 -6.52
N TYR A 30 -5.94 -17.98 -7.28
CA TYR A 30 -6.92 -16.93 -7.09
C TYR A 30 -7.51 -16.51 -8.42
N ASP A 31 -8.77 -16.07 -8.41
CA ASP A 31 -9.46 -15.48 -9.55
C ASP A 31 -9.97 -14.09 -9.15
N LEU A 32 -9.64 -13.07 -9.96
CA LEU A 32 -10.10 -11.70 -9.79
C LEU A 32 -10.83 -11.26 -11.06
N THR A 33 -12.11 -10.94 -10.94
CA THR A 33 -12.90 -10.29 -11.99
C THR A 33 -12.98 -8.81 -11.68
N ILE A 34 -12.46 -7.95 -12.57
CA ILE A 34 -12.40 -6.50 -12.39
C ILE A 34 -13.61 -5.87 -13.06
N SER A 35 -14.46 -5.23 -12.27
CA SER A 35 -15.72 -4.64 -12.74
C SER A 35 -15.92 -3.22 -12.25
N LYS A 36 -16.52 -2.37 -13.10
CA LYS A 36 -17.05 -1.07 -12.68
C LYS A 36 -18.45 -1.30 -12.08
N THR A 37 -18.66 -0.85 -10.85
CA THR A 37 -19.90 -1.03 -10.11
C THR A 37 -20.22 0.18 -9.23
N ARG A 38 -21.41 0.21 -8.64
CA ARG A 38 -21.75 1.25 -7.65
C ARG A 38 -21.36 0.78 -6.26
N CYS A 39 -20.75 1.67 -5.48
CA CYS A 39 -20.43 1.42 -4.07
C CYS A 39 -20.64 2.68 -3.22
N ALA A 40 -20.68 2.51 -1.89
CA ALA A 40 -20.85 3.60 -0.93
C ALA A 40 -20.08 3.30 0.38
N PRO A 41 -18.75 3.23 0.38
CA PRO A 41 -17.96 2.85 1.55
C PRO A 41 -18.16 3.76 2.76
N ASP A 42 -18.41 5.04 2.51
CA ASP A 42 -18.63 6.07 3.54
C ASP A 42 -20.06 6.64 3.53
N GLY A 43 -20.97 5.97 2.80
CA GLY A 43 -22.36 6.37 2.63
C GLY A 43 -22.64 7.10 1.33
N VAL A 44 -21.64 7.71 0.68
CA VAL A 44 -21.83 8.41 -0.60
C VAL A 44 -21.72 7.44 -1.77
N GLU A 45 -22.80 7.34 -2.56
CA GLU A 45 -22.86 6.45 -3.72
C GLU A 45 -22.07 7.01 -4.88
N MET A 46 -21.12 6.21 -5.40
CA MET A 46 -20.28 6.57 -6.53
C MET A 46 -19.97 5.37 -7.43
N ASP A 47 -19.35 5.61 -8.59
CA ASP A 47 -18.75 4.56 -9.40
C ASP A 47 -17.45 4.09 -8.75
N CYS A 48 -17.30 2.78 -8.62
CA CYS A 48 -16.12 2.12 -8.07
C CYS A 48 -15.57 1.12 -9.06
N LEU A 49 -14.28 0.84 -8.93
CA LEU A 49 -13.62 -0.23 -9.66
C LEU A 49 -13.22 -1.31 -8.66
N LEU A 50 -13.85 -2.47 -8.75
CA LEU A 50 -13.73 -3.51 -7.73
C LEU A 50 -13.27 -4.84 -8.33
N ALA A 51 -12.57 -5.62 -7.52
CA ALA A 51 -12.30 -7.03 -7.80
C ALA A 51 -13.32 -7.89 -7.07
N ASN A 52 -14.03 -8.75 -7.82
CA ASN A 52 -15.07 -9.64 -7.29
C ASN A 52 -16.17 -8.91 -6.50
N ASP A 53 -16.50 -7.68 -6.91
CA ASP A 53 -17.49 -6.80 -6.28
C ASP A 53 -17.24 -6.52 -4.79
N GLN A 54 -15.97 -6.56 -4.35
CA GLN A 54 -15.55 -6.36 -2.96
C GLN A 54 -14.67 -5.13 -2.81
N TYR A 55 -14.85 -4.40 -1.70
CA TYR A 55 -13.95 -3.34 -1.26
C TYR A 55 -13.71 -3.40 0.27
N PRO A 56 -12.44 -3.49 0.71
CA PRO A 56 -11.28 -3.87 -0.10
C PRO A 56 -11.47 -5.20 -0.82
N GLY A 57 -10.75 -5.42 -1.91
CA GLY A 57 -10.81 -6.66 -2.68
C GLY A 57 -10.31 -7.88 -1.89
N PRO A 58 -10.39 -9.09 -2.47
CA PRO A 58 -10.03 -10.33 -1.79
C PRO A 58 -8.61 -10.34 -1.26
N THR A 59 -8.42 -10.88 -0.05
CA THR A 59 -7.08 -11.11 0.52
C THR A 59 -6.39 -12.25 -0.23
N ILE A 60 -5.16 -12.00 -0.70
CA ILE A 60 -4.27 -13.01 -1.23
C ILE A 60 -3.36 -13.49 -0.10
N GLU A 61 -3.33 -14.79 0.13
CA GLU A 61 -2.54 -15.41 1.19
C GLU A 61 -1.65 -16.53 0.64
N ALA A 62 -0.40 -16.54 1.06
CA ALA A 62 0.54 -17.60 0.72
C ALA A 62 1.52 -17.84 1.87
N ASN A 63 2.23 -18.97 1.84
CA ASN A 63 3.42 -19.12 2.66
C ASN A 63 4.66 -18.66 1.88
N TRP A 64 5.67 -18.17 2.59
CA TRP A 64 6.96 -17.85 2.00
C TRP A 64 7.50 -19.06 1.23
N GLY A 65 7.77 -18.82 -0.07
CA GLY A 65 8.23 -19.83 -1.00
C GLY A 65 7.14 -20.57 -1.78
N ASP A 66 5.85 -20.32 -1.52
CA ASP A 66 4.77 -20.76 -2.39
C ASP A 66 4.82 -20.02 -3.74
N TYR A 67 4.25 -20.62 -4.78
CA TYR A 67 3.84 -19.87 -5.97
C TYR A 67 2.45 -19.30 -5.75
N ILE A 68 2.25 -18.07 -6.23
CA ILE A 68 0.95 -17.42 -6.32
C ILE A 68 0.58 -17.35 -7.79
N GLU A 69 -0.62 -17.85 -8.13
CA GLU A 69 -1.18 -17.80 -9.46
C GLU A 69 -2.53 -17.11 -9.40
N VAL A 70 -2.63 -15.95 -10.06
CA VAL A 70 -3.84 -15.13 -10.05
C VAL A 70 -4.32 -14.95 -11.48
N LYS A 71 -5.47 -15.51 -11.78
CA LYS A 71 -6.17 -15.23 -13.03
C LYS A 71 -6.96 -13.94 -12.86
N VAL A 72 -6.71 -12.96 -13.72
CA VAL A 72 -7.43 -11.69 -13.75
C VAL A 72 -8.26 -11.62 -15.02
N HIS A 73 -9.57 -11.46 -14.86
CA HIS A 73 -10.50 -11.18 -15.92
C HIS A 73 -10.86 -9.69 -15.94
N ASN A 74 -10.65 -9.02 -17.06
CA ASN A 74 -11.05 -7.63 -17.25
C ASN A 74 -12.49 -7.55 -17.76
N ASN A 75 -13.44 -7.35 -16.86
CA ASN A 75 -14.87 -7.19 -17.20
C ASN A 75 -15.25 -5.71 -17.44
N LEU A 76 -14.28 -4.85 -17.79
CA LEU A 76 -14.55 -3.49 -18.25
C LEU A 76 -14.84 -3.50 -19.75
N THR A 77 -15.59 -2.50 -20.23
CA THR A 77 -16.07 -2.47 -21.62
C THR A 77 -15.19 -1.64 -22.55
N ASP A 78 -14.40 -0.72 -22.01
CA ASP A 78 -13.78 0.37 -22.76
C ASP A 78 -12.30 0.63 -22.41
N VAL A 79 -11.83 0.19 -21.25
CA VAL A 79 -10.47 0.44 -20.81
C VAL A 79 -9.73 -0.84 -20.40
N GLY A 80 -8.41 -0.81 -20.52
CA GLY A 80 -7.54 -1.86 -20.03
C GLY A 80 -7.41 -1.83 -18.51
N THR A 81 -6.86 -2.91 -17.95
CA THR A 81 -6.48 -2.98 -16.54
C THR A 81 -5.18 -3.77 -16.37
N SER A 82 -4.59 -3.69 -15.20
CA SER A 82 -3.48 -4.55 -14.77
C SER A 82 -3.40 -4.56 -13.25
N ILE A 83 -2.78 -5.58 -12.68
CA ILE A 83 -2.60 -5.69 -11.22
C ILE A 83 -1.11 -5.76 -10.90
N HIS A 84 -0.67 -4.89 -10.00
CA HIS A 84 0.66 -4.89 -9.41
C HIS A 84 0.65 -5.56 -8.03
N TRP A 85 1.72 -6.27 -7.73
CA TRP A 85 1.97 -7.02 -6.50
C TRP A 85 3.00 -6.27 -5.67
N HIS A 86 2.52 -5.32 -4.88
CA HIS A 86 3.35 -4.32 -4.22
C HIS A 86 4.43 -4.94 -3.32
N GLY A 87 5.68 -4.56 -3.51
CA GLY A 87 6.83 -4.99 -2.71
C GLY A 87 7.41 -6.37 -3.06
N ILE A 88 6.79 -7.16 -3.93
CA ILE A 88 7.33 -8.45 -4.39
C ILE A 88 8.51 -8.22 -5.33
N LEU A 89 9.62 -8.97 -5.16
CA LEU A 89 10.85 -8.79 -5.93
C LEU A 89 10.72 -9.19 -7.41
N GLN A 90 9.73 -10.00 -7.75
CA GLN A 90 9.53 -10.53 -9.11
C GLN A 90 10.81 -11.15 -9.70
N LYS A 91 11.57 -11.86 -8.86
CA LYS A 91 12.76 -12.56 -9.30
C LYS A 91 12.42 -13.54 -10.42
N GLU A 92 13.15 -13.42 -11.54
CA GLU A 92 12.96 -14.26 -12.73
C GLU A 92 11.54 -14.18 -13.36
N THR A 93 10.67 -13.30 -12.87
CA THR A 93 9.28 -13.12 -13.33
C THR A 93 8.92 -11.65 -13.55
N LYS A 94 9.86 -10.82 -14.01
CA LYS A 94 9.69 -9.36 -14.17
C LYS A 94 8.46 -8.96 -15.00
N TRP A 95 8.08 -9.81 -15.96
CA TRP A 95 6.88 -9.61 -16.80
C TRP A 95 5.55 -9.85 -16.04
N MET A 96 5.61 -10.30 -14.80
CA MET A 96 4.45 -10.48 -13.92
C MET A 96 4.25 -9.31 -12.92
N ASP A 97 5.04 -8.25 -13.05
CA ASP A 97 5.01 -7.10 -12.14
C ASP A 97 3.76 -6.20 -12.31
N GLY A 98 3.08 -6.30 -13.43
CA GLY A 98 1.78 -5.66 -13.62
C GLY A 98 1.82 -4.20 -14.05
N VAL A 99 2.95 -3.70 -14.59
CA VAL A 99 3.11 -2.27 -14.96
C VAL A 99 2.94 -2.06 -16.47
N PRO A 100 1.79 -1.47 -16.91
CA PRO A 100 1.54 -1.22 -18.32
C PRO A 100 2.58 -0.28 -18.95
N GLY A 101 3.07 -0.66 -20.14
CA GLY A 101 4.11 0.07 -20.88
C GLY A 101 5.52 -0.08 -20.33
N SER A 102 5.69 -0.77 -19.20
CA SER A 102 6.99 -1.18 -18.66
C SER A 102 7.21 -2.69 -18.79
N THR A 103 6.38 -3.49 -18.12
CA THR A 103 6.56 -4.95 -18.02
C THR A 103 5.55 -5.74 -18.84
N GLN A 104 4.42 -5.14 -19.19
CA GLN A 104 3.34 -5.78 -19.95
C GLN A 104 2.47 -4.77 -20.71
N CYS A 105 1.65 -5.26 -21.65
CA CYS A 105 0.49 -4.53 -22.13
C CYS A 105 -0.66 -4.62 -21.09
N PRO A 106 -1.59 -3.66 -21.08
CA PRO A 106 -2.83 -3.81 -20.30
C PRO A 106 -3.60 -5.07 -20.69
N ILE A 107 -4.33 -5.63 -19.77
CA ILE A 107 -5.34 -6.66 -20.06
C ILE A 107 -6.50 -5.95 -20.77
N ALA A 108 -6.76 -6.32 -22.01
CA ALA A 108 -7.82 -5.70 -22.81
C ALA A 108 -9.22 -5.98 -22.23
N PRO A 109 -10.25 -5.18 -22.57
CA PRO A 109 -11.63 -5.50 -22.24
C PRO A 109 -12.01 -6.93 -22.63
N ASP A 110 -12.75 -7.61 -21.76
CA ASP A 110 -13.23 -9.00 -21.93
C ASP A 110 -12.10 -10.03 -22.12
N ALA A 111 -10.87 -9.70 -21.70
CA ALA A 111 -9.71 -10.60 -21.78
C ALA A 111 -9.24 -11.06 -20.39
N ASP A 112 -8.53 -12.18 -20.42
CA ASP A 112 -7.89 -12.77 -19.24
C ASP A 112 -6.37 -12.60 -19.29
N PHE A 113 -5.74 -12.47 -18.12
CA PHE A 113 -4.32 -12.63 -17.94
C PHE A 113 -4.03 -13.40 -16.65
N THR A 114 -3.08 -14.33 -16.68
CA THR A 114 -2.69 -15.09 -15.49
C THR A 114 -1.32 -14.66 -15.03
N TYR A 115 -1.27 -14.03 -13.87
CA TYR A 115 -0.03 -13.73 -13.16
C TYR A 115 0.43 -14.96 -12.40
N ARG A 116 1.71 -15.31 -12.52
CA ARG A 116 2.32 -16.40 -11.78
C ARG A 116 3.72 -16.02 -11.33
N PHE A 117 3.90 -15.92 -10.03
CA PHE A 117 5.16 -15.50 -9.42
C PHE A 117 5.37 -16.23 -8.08
N ARG A 118 6.57 -16.12 -7.54
CA ARG A 118 6.91 -16.72 -6.24
C ARG A 118 6.70 -15.72 -5.12
N ALA A 119 6.20 -16.17 -3.98
CA ALA A 119 6.21 -15.44 -2.73
C ALA A 119 7.65 -15.46 -2.18
N ASP A 120 8.51 -14.59 -2.71
CA ASP A 120 9.95 -14.58 -2.46
C ASP A 120 10.35 -13.80 -1.19
N LEU A 121 9.45 -12.98 -0.66
CA LEU A 121 9.52 -12.33 0.65
C LEU A 121 8.33 -12.77 1.52
N TYR A 122 8.34 -12.42 2.82
CA TYR A 122 7.23 -12.69 3.73
C TYR A 122 6.92 -11.46 4.59
N GLY A 123 5.65 -11.35 4.98
CA GLY A 123 5.11 -10.22 5.73
C GLY A 123 3.78 -9.75 5.17
N THR A 124 3.49 -8.48 5.42
CA THR A 124 2.25 -7.81 5.00
C THR A 124 2.50 -6.92 3.79
N SER A 125 1.65 -7.07 2.78
CA SER A 125 1.65 -6.21 1.60
C SER A 125 0.23 -6.07 1.04
N TRP A 126 0.12 -5.61 -0.19
CA TRP A 126 -1.13 -5.39 -0.90
C TRP A 126 -0.95 -5.55 -2.40
N TRP A 127 -2.05 -5.72 -3.10
CA TRP A 127 -2.12 -5.70 -4.56
C TRP A 127 -3.05 -4.58 -5.01
N HIS A 128 -2.79 -4.01 -6.19
CA HIS A 128 -3.60 -2.91 -6.67
C HIS A 128 -3.59 -2.79 -8.20
N GLY A 129 -4.62 -2.10 -8.71
CA GLY A 129 -4.65 -1.69 -10.11
C GLY A 129 -3.49 -0.76 -10.44
N HIS A 130 -2.79 -1.04 -11.54
CA HIS A 130 -1.65 -0.22 -12.00
C HIS A 130 -1.87 0.38 -13.41
N TYR A 131 -3.09 0.32 -13.93
CA TYR A 131 -3.48 1.05 -15.13
C TYR A 131 -4.00 2.43 -14.70
N SER A 132 -3.30 3.52 -15.05
CA SER A 132 -3.61 4.88 -14.60
C SER A 132 -3.75 4.95 -13.08
N ALA A 133 -4.79 5.59 -12.57
CA ALA A 133 -5.09 5.72 -11.15
C ALA A 133 -6.24 4.80 -10.68
N GLN A 134 -6.42 3.64 -11.32
CA GLN A 134 -7.53 2.70 -11.04
C GLN A 134 -7.63 2.30 -9.56
N TYR A 135 -6.51 2.18 -8.86
CA TYR A 135 -6.50 1.84 -7.43
C TYR A 135 -7.22 2.89 -6.56
N GLY A 136 -7.21 4.16 -6.98
CA GLY A 136 -7.89 5.25 -6.26
C GLY A 136 -9.42 5.11 -6.22
N SER A 137 -10.00 4.31 -7.12
CA SER A 137 -11.44 4.00 -7.14
C SER A 137 -11.78 2.65 -6.52
N GLY A 138 -10.87 2.05 -5.73
CA GLY A 138 -11.13 0.86 -4.93
C GLY A 138 -10.52 -0.45 -5.45
N LEU A 139 -9.75 -0.44 -6.56
CA LEU A 139 -9.09 -1.64 -7.07
C LEU A 139 -7.82 -1.95 -6.26
N VAL A 140 -8.00 -2.35 -5.03
CA VAL A 140 -6.96 -2.68 -4.04
C VAL A 140 -7.38 -3.85 -3.18
N GLY A 141 -6.42 -4.63 -2.70
CA GLY A 141 -6.68 -5.67 -1.71
C GLY A 141 -5.42 -6.09 -0.97
N PRO A 142 -5.55 -6.67 0.22
CA PRO A 142 -4.41 -7.07 1.02
C PRO A 142 -3.74 -8.33 0.48
N MET A 143 -2.43 -8.44 0.75
CA MET A 143 -1.64 -9.63 0.46
C MET A 143 -0.81 -10.00 1.69
N ILE A 144 -0.94 -11.24 2.18
CA ILE A 144 -0.25 -11.73 3.36
C ILE A 144 0.60 -12.94 2.98
N ILE A 145 1.90 -12.81 3.14
CA ILE A 145 2.84 -13.92 2.96
C ILE A 145 3.31 -14.36 4.34
N TYR A 146 2.87 -15.55 4.76
CA TYR A 146 3.25 -16.10 6.04
C TYR A 146 4.69 -16.63 6.03
N GLY A 147 5.49 -16.20 6.98
CA GLY A 147 6.88 -16.57 7.18
C GLY A 147 7.24 -16.75 8.65
N PRO A 148 8.53 -16.92 8.97
CA PRO A 148 8.97 -16.95 10.35
C PRO A 148 8.66 -15.62 11.04
N LYS A 149 8.44 -15.66 12.36
CA LYS A 149 8.14 -14.48 13.18
C LYS A 149 9.25 -14.31 14.22
N ASN A 150 9.65 -13.08 14.46
CA ASN A 150 10.58 -12.71 15.53
C ASN A 150 9.86 -12.37 16.85
N THR A 151 8.57 -12.04 16.77
CA THR A 151 7.77 -11.65 17.94
C THR A 151 6.50 -12.49 17.98
N ASP A 152 6.22 -13.05 19.15
CA ASP A 152 5.00 -13.83 19.37
C ASP A 152 3.77 -12.92 19.46
N ASP A 153 2.67 -13.45 19.00
CA ASP A 153 1.31 -12.91 19.10
C ASP A 153 0.35 -14.05 19.42
N ASP A 154 -0.71 -13.76 20.15
CA ASP A 154 -1.75 -14.75 20.47
C ASP A 154 -2.80 -14.82 19.35
N ILE A 155 -3.16 -13.65 18.79
CA ILE A 155 -4.26 -13.48 17.85
C ILE A 155 -3.81 -12.59 16.70
N ASP A 156 -3.79 -13.12 15.49
CA ASP A 156 -3.59 -12.32 14.26
C ASP A 156 -4.95 -11.83 13.75
N LEU A 157 -5.21 -10.53 13.86
CA LEU A 157 -6.47 -9.92 13.42
C LEU A 157 -6.53 -9.72 11.90
N GLY A 158 -5.45 -9.99 11.21
CA GLY A 158 -5.36 -9.81 9.77
C GLY A 158 -5.13 -8.36 9.34
N PRO A 159 -5.41 -8.06 8.05
CA PRO A 159 -5.10 -6.77 7.46
C PRO A 159 -6.07 -5.68 7.88
N ILE A 160 -5.52 -4.47 8.10
CA ILE A 160 -6.26 -3.23 8.33
C ILE A 160 -5.80 -2.22 7.28
N MET A 161 -6.65 -1.99 6.29
CA MET A 161 -6.40 -1.06 5.20
C MET A 161 -6.94 0.32 5.57
N LEU A 162 -6.07 1.33 5.49
CA LEU A 162 -6.33 2.73 5.84
C LEU A 162 -6.23 3.56 4.56
N GLN A 163 -7.36 3.98 4.00
CA GLN A 163 -7.37 4.60 2.66
C GLN A 163 -8.10 5.93 2.64
N ASP A 164 -7.49 6.95 2.00
CA ASP A 164 -8.19 8.15 1.60
C ASP A 164 -9.24 7.82 0.54
N TRP A 165 -10.38 8.50 0.57
CA TRP A 165 -11.49 8.20 -0.31
C TRP A 165 -11.99 9.45 -1.03
N TYR A 166 -12.19 9.32 -2.36
CA TYR A 166 -12.63 10.36 -3.26
C TYR A 166 -14.01 10.03 -3.78
N HIS A 167 -14.91 11.01 -3.84
CA HIS A 167 -16.26 10.81 -4.38
C HIS A 167 -16.33 10.97 -5.90
N GLU A 168 -15.20 11.15 -6.55
CA GLU A 168 -15.06 11.17 -8.00
C GLU A 168 -14.36 9.88 -8.48
N TYR A 169 -14.81 9.36 -9.63
CA TYR A 169 -14.17 8.22 -10.26
C TYR A 169 -12.78 8.59 -10.76
N TYR A 170 -11.83 7.66 -10.76
CA TYR A 170 -10.42 7.95 -11.03
C TYR A 170 -10.19 8.69 -12.37
N GLU A 171 -10.97 8.40 -13.41
CA GLU A 171 -10.84 9.07 -14.71
C GLU A 171 -11.15 10.57 -14.60
N GLU A 172 -12.21 10.94 -13.87
CA GLU A 172 -12.59 12.33 -13.62
C GLU A 172 -11.50 13.07 -12.84
N VAL A 173 -10.92 12.40 -11.83
CA VAL A 173 -9.81 12.94 -11.03
C VAL A 173 -8.57 13.18 -11.90
N VAL A 174 -8.20 12.21 -12.74
CA VAL A 174 -7.05 12.30 -13.65
C VAL A 174 -7.27 13.37 -14.71
N ASP A 175 -8.46 13.42 -15.32
CA ASP A 175 -8.82 14.43 -16.31
C ASP A 175 -8.76 15.84 -15.72
N GLY A 176 -9.23 16.02 -14.49
CA GLY A 176 -9.13 17.29 -13.76
C GLY A 176 -7.69 17.73 -13.53
N LEU A 177 -6.83 16.79 -13.11
CA LEU A 177 -5.42 17.06 -12.86
C LEU A 177 -4.65 17.44 -14.13
N PHE A 178 -4.95 16.78 -15.26
CA PHE A 178 -4.28 17.01 -16.53
C PHE A 178 -4.91 18.10 -17.39
N GLN A 179 -5.79 18.95 -16.84
CA GLN A 179 -6.23 20.14 -17.55
C GLN A 179 -5.07 21.14 -17.74
N PRO A 180 -5.05 21.88 -18.86
CA PRO A 180 -4.09 22.98 -19.05
C PRO A 180 -4.23 24.05 -17.95
N ILE A 181 -3.13 24.71 -17.59
CA ILE A 181 -3.14 25.86 -16.68
C ILE A 181 -4.00 26.99 -17.30
N PRO A 182 -4.89 27.66 -16.54
CA PRO A 182 -5.08 27.58 -15.09
C PRO A 182 -6.16 26.61 -14.61
N ASN A 183 -6.66 25.73 -15.49
CA ASN A 183 -7.84 24.90 -15.20
C ASN A 183 -7.50 23.55 -14.50
N ALA A 184 -6.22 23.26 -14.30
CA ALA A 184 -5.81 22.04 -13.58
C ALA A 184 -6.35 22.04 -12.14
N VAL A 185 -7.00 20.93 -11.75
CA VAL A 185 -7.57 20.74 -10.42
C VAL A 185 -6.70 19.75 -9.63
N VAL A 186 -6.20 20.21 -8.48
CA VAL A 186 -5.47 19.32 -7.57
C VAL A 186 -6.50 18.50 -6.80
N PRO A 187 -6.42 17.15 -6.86
CA PRO A 187 -7.34 16.26 -6.17
C PRO A 187 -7.37 16.49 -4.66
N ARG A 188 -8.56 16.40 -4.07
CA ARG A 188 -8.79 16.51 -2.64
C ARG A 188 -9.60 15.31 -2.18
N ALA A 189 -9.10 14.56 -1.21
CA ALA A 189 -9.87 13.47 -0.66
C ALA A 189 -11.08 13.99 0.12
N ASP A 190 -12.22 13.35 -0.04
CA ASP A 190 -13.47 13.72 0.61
C ASP A 190 -13.61 13.08 1.99
N SER A 191 -13.15 11.84 2.14
CA SER A 191 -13.21 11.12 3.40
C SER A 191 -12.05 10.13 3.57
N ASN A 192 -12.16 9.26 4.55
CA ASN A 192 -11.18 8.24 4.88
C ASN A 192 -11.91 6.94 5.24
N THR A 193 -11.28 5.77 5.02
CA THR A 193 -11.89 4.47 5.34
C THR A 193 -10.93 3.56 6.12
N ILE A 194 -11.49 2.72 6.99
CA ILE A 194 -10.81 1.56 7.60
C ILE A 194 -11.51 0.31 7.08
N ASN A 195 -10.77 -0.56 6.39
CA ASN A 195 -11.30 -1.77 5.76
C ASN A 195 -12.57 -1.50 4.93
N GLY A 196 -12.53 -0.44 4.12
CA GLY A 196 -13.62 -0.08 3.21
C GLY A 196 -14.86 0.50 3.90
N LYS A 197 -14.75 0.93 5.15
CA LYS A 197 -15.84 1.56 5.89
C LYS A 197 -15.43 2.92 6.44
N GLY A 198 -16.23 3.92 6.14
CA GLY A 198 -16.08 5.30 6.58
C GLY A 198 -17.44 5.91 6.91
N SER A 199 -17.48 7.22 7.13
CA SER A 199 -18.70 7.97 7.31
C SER A 199 -18.52 9.37 6.73
N TYR A 200 -19.49 9.82 5.95
CA TYR A 200 -19.50 11.15 5.36
C TYR A 200 -20.78 11.90 5.75
N PRO A 201 -20.72 13.18 6.14
CA PRO A 201 -21.93 13.95 6.45
C PRO A 201 -22.75 14.18 5.18
N CYS A 202 -23.89 13.52 5.05
CA CYS A 202 -24.75 13.62 3.86
C CYS A 202 -25.22 15.05 3.53
N SER A 203 -25.19 15.96 4.52
CA SER A 203 -25.49 17.37 4.31
C SER A 203 -24.42 18.15 3.52
N GLN A 204 -23.26 17.56 3.26
CA GLN A 204 -22.14 18.17 2.55
C GLN A 204 -22.00 17.68 1.10
N THR A 205 -22.95 16.90 0.60
CA THR A 205 -22.94 16.39 -0.78
C THR A 205 -24.33 16.45 -1.40
N ASP A 206 -24.37 16.66 -2.72
CA ASP A 206 -25.59 16.54 -3.53
C ASP A 206 -25.75 15.12 -4.13
N LYS A 207 -24.74 14.24 -3.93
CA LYS A 207 -24.82 12.84 -4.35
C LYS A 207 -25.77 12.05 -3.46
N LYS A 208 -26.28 10.93 -3.96
CA LYS A 208 -27.04 10.01 -3.11
C LYS A 208 -26.15 9.52 -1.96
N CYS A 209 -26.63 9.71 -0.73
CA CYS A 209 -25.88 9.45 0.48
C CYS A 209 -26.77 8.79 1.52
N GLU A 210 -26.25 7.72 2.14
CA GLU A 210 -26.89 7.05 3.27
C GLU A 210 -26.19 7.49 4.56
N PRO A 211 -26.91 8.11 5.50
CA PRO A 211 -26.34 8.40 6.81
C PRO A 211 -26.15 7.12 7.63
N ASP A 212 -25.34 7.19 8.68
CA ASP A 212 -25.17 6.14 9.67
C ASP A 212 -24.66 4.80 9.13
N VAL A 213 -23.71 4.84 8.19
CA VAL A 213 -23.04 3.63 7.68
C VAL A 213 -22.32 2.92 8.84
N PRO A 214 -22.40 1.59 8.96
CA PRO A 214 -21.73 0.87 10.04
C PRO A 214 -20.20 1.03 9.98
N MET A 215 -19.59 1.42 11.10
CA MET A 215 -18.13 1.45 11.26
C MET A 215 -17.53 0.05 11.11
N ALA A 216 -16.26 -0.03 10.76
CA ALA A 216 -15.50 -1.26 10.89
C ALA A 216 -15.43 -1.67 12.37
N THR A 217 -15.42 -2.98 12.62
CA THR A 217 -15.47 -3.53 13.98
C THR A 217 -14.41 -4.61 14.14
N PHE A 218 -13.69 -4.55 15.26
CA PHE A 218 -12.65 -5.49 15.63
C PHE A 218 -12.93 -6.06 17.02
N ASN A 219 -12.36 -7.24 17.31
CA ASN A 219 -12.52 -7.91 18.59
C ASN A 219 -11.17 -8.08 19.27
N PHE A 220 -11.07 -7.59 20.49
CA PHE A 220 -9.92 -7.85 21.36
C PHE A 220 -10.29 -8.83 22.45
N THR A 221 -9.29 -9.54 22.95
CA THR A 221 -9.39 -10.45 24.08
C THR A 221 -8.49 -9.93 25.20
N SER A 222 -9.06 -9.77 26.39
CA SER A 222 -8.35 -9.27 27.56
C SER A 222 -7.14 -10.16 27.90
N GLY A 223 -5.99 -9.53 28.13
CA GLY A 223 -4.74 -10.21 28.45
C GLY A 223 -4.08 -10.95 27.30
N ARG A 224 -4.52 -10.75 26.04
CA ARG A 224 -3.92 -11.35 24.86
C ARG A 224 -3.18 -10.32 24.02
N GLU A 225 -2.16 -10.77 23.30
CA GLU A 225 -1.42 -9.99 22.32
C GLU A 225 -2.06 -10.14 20.95
N HIS A 226 -2.41 -9.00 20.32
CA HIS A 226 -3.08 -8.96 19.02
C HIS A 226 -2.13 -8.40 17.97
N ARG A 227 -1.93 -9.13 16.88
CA ARG A 227 -1.23 -8.63 15.70
C ARG A 227 -2.21 -7.92 14.78
N LEU A 228 -1.90 -6.69 14.42
CA LEU A 228 -2.58 -5.90 13.40
C LEU A 228 -1.63 -5.69 12.24
N ARG A 229 -2.12 -5.88 11.01
CA ARG A 229 -1.36 -5.73 9.78
C ARG A 229 -1.82 -4.47 9.05
N LEU A 230 -1.16 -3.36 9.33
CA LEU A 230 -1.54 -2.05 8.82
C LEU A 230 -1.03 -1.85 7.40
N ILE A 231 -1.90 -1.36 6.50
CA ILE A 231 -1.60 -1.10 5.09
C ILE A 231 -2.17 0.27 4.73
N ASN A 232 -1.37 1.14 4.12
CA ASN A 232 -1.86 2.40 3.57
C ASN A 232 -1.92 2.36 2.03
N PRO A 233 -3.06 2.00 1.42
CA PRO A 233 -3.25 2.02 -0.03
C PRO A 233 -3.82 3.35 -0.53
N SER A 234 -3.66 4.45 0.20
CA SER A 234 -4.16 5.77 -0.18
C SER A 234 -3.59 6.25 -1.53
N SER A 235 -4.27 7.19 -2.16
CA SER A 235 -3.79 7.85 -3.37
C SER A 235 -2.83 9.01 -3.09
N ALA A 236 -3.00 9.69 -1.94
CA ALA A 236 -2.16 10.84 -1.57
C ALA A 236 -1.89 10.95 -0.06
N ALA A 237 -2.72 10.37 0.79
CA ALA A 237 -2.70 10.67 2.22
C ALA A 237 -1.69 9.86 3.02
N THR A 238 -0.89 10.54 3.85
CA THR A 238 -0.26 9.93 5.01
C THR A 238 -1.34 9.61 6.05
N GLN A 239 -1.33 8.40 6.58
CA GLN A 239 -2.26 7.94 7.62
C GLN A 239 -1.58 7.93 8.99
N LYS A 240 -2.27 8.46 10.01
CA LYS A 240 -1.90 8.37 11.41
C LYS A 240 -2.86 7.41 12.10
N PHE A 241 -2.35 6.29 12.56
CA PHE A 241 -3.16 5.23 13.15
C PHE A 241 -2.95 5.16 14.66
N SER A 242 -4.04 5.09 15.43
CA SER A 242 -4.01 4.96 16.89
C SER A 242 -5.20 4.15 17.40
N ILE A 243 -5.06 3.59 18.61
CA ILE A 243 -6.17 2.96 19.35
C ILE A 243 -6.23 3.62 20.73
N ASP A 244 -7.39 4.13 21.11
CA ASP A 244 -7.58 4.85 22.36
C ASP A 244 -7.14 4.00 23.56
N GLY A 245 -6.22 4.55 24.37
CA GLY A 245 -5.73 3.90 25.57
C GLY A 245 -4.73 2.76 25.36
N HIS A 246 -4.27 2.52 24.11
CA HIS A 246 -3.32 1.45 23.78
C HIS A 246 -2.03 1.99 23.18
N LYS A 247 -0.96 1.22 23.34
CA LYS A 247 0.31 1.39 22.65
C LYS A 247 0.53 0.27 21.67
N PHE A 248 1.37 0.53 20.70
CA PHE A 248 1.82 -0.41 19.70
C PHE A 248 3.26 -0.83 19.98
N LYS A 249 3.53 -2.12 19.87
CA LYS A 249 4.87 -2.66 19.67
C LYS A 249 5.02 -2.90 18.16
N VAL A 250 5.78 -2.07 17.48
CA VAL A 250 6.05 -2.20 16.05
C VAL A 250 7.05 -3.33 15.85
N VAL A 251 6.73 -4.28 14.98
CA VAL A 251 7.52 -5.51 14.77
C VAL A 251 7.97 -5.71 13.33
N THR A 252 7.31 -5.06 12.37
CA THR A 252 7.76 -5.02 10.98
C THR A 252 7.57 -3.64 10.37
N THR A 253 8.35 -3.34 9.37
CA THR A 253 8.10 -2.28 8.41
C THR A 253 8.18 -2.88 7.01
N ASP A 254 7.11 -2.73 6.22
CA ASP A 254 6.95 -3.40 4.93
C ASP A 254 7.17 -4.92 5.07
N PHE A 255 8.11 -5.53 4.32
CA PHE A 255 8.47 -6.93 4.46
C PHE A 255 9.61 -7.20 5.46
N VAL A 256 10.08 -6.20 6.20
CA VAL A 256 11.23 -6.37 7.08
C VAL A 256 10.83 -6.51 8.53
N GLU A 257 11.24 -7.60 9.16
CA GLU A 257 11.18 -7.72 10.61
C GLU A 257 12.25 -6.82 11.27
N ILE A 258 11.83 -6.03 12.23
CA ILE A 258 12.68 -5.08 12.95
C ILE A 258 12.77 -5.42 14.44
N GLU A 259 13.81 -4.92 15.11
CA GLU A 259 13.87 -4.92 16.56
C GLU A 259 12.66 -4.13 17.09
N PRO A 260 11.83 -4.74 17.95
CA PRO A 260 10.59 -4.14 18.40
C PRO A 260 10.78 -2.82 19.15
N TYR A 261 9.99 -1.80 18.81
CA TYR A 261 9.92 -0.55 19.57
C TYR A 261 8.47 -0.17 19.89
N GLU A 262 8.29 0.68 20.91
CA GLU A 262 6.95 1.12 21.32
C GLU A 262 6.61 2.53 20.80
N THR A 263 5.35 2.72 20.39
CA THR A 263 4.76 4.01 20.06
C THR A 263 3.27 4.03 20.37
N ASP A 264 2.65 5.20 20.42
CA ASP A 264 1.20 5.37 20.58
C ASP A 264 0.49 5.77 19.28
N VAL A 265 1.25 6.10 18.24
CA VAL A 265 0.75 6.43 16.89
C VAL A 265 1.69 5.83 15.84
N ILE A 266 1.11 5.20 14.83
CA ILE A 266 1.83 4.71 13.66
C ILE A 266 1.62 5.68 12.52
N THR A 267 2.71 6.07 11.84
CA THR A 267 2.66 6.88 10.62
C THR A 267 2.93 6.00 9.42
N LEU A 268 2.02 6.00 8.46
CA LEU A 268 2.19 5.30 7.19
C LEU A 268 2.04 6.28 6.03
N ALA A 269 3.07 6.44 5.22
CA ALA A 269 2.96 7.06 3.91
C ALA A 269 2.27 6.10 2.93
N VAL A 270 1.90 6.62 1.76
CA VAL A 270 1.26 5.80 0.70
C VAL A 270 2.16 4.60 0.34
N GLY A 271 1.58 3.42 0.26
CA GLY A 271 2.27 2.17 -0.05
C GLY A 271 2.91 1.46 1.14
N GLN A 272 3.15 2.15 2.25
CA GLN A 272 3.80 1.57 3.43
C GLN A 272 2.88 0.62 4.19
N ARG A 273 3.51 -0.37 4.84
CA ARG A 273 2.88 -1.34 5.72
C ARG A 273 3.64 -1.40 7.04
N SER A 274 2.96 -1.81 8.09
CA SER A 274 3.58 -2.09 9.38
C SER A 274 2.76 -3.14 10.13
N ASP A 275 3.41 -4.19 10.63
CA ASP A 275 2.77 -5.06 11.59
C ASP A 275 3.08 -4.57 13.01
N VAL A 276 2.03 -4.51 13.81
CA VAL A 276 2.13 -4.08 15.20
C VAL A 276 1.47 -5.10 16.12
N ILE A 277 2.02 -5.23 17.32
CA ILE A 277 1.41 -6.01 18.41
C ILE A 277 0.77 -5.04 19.40
N VAL A 278 -0.47 -5.34 19.77
CA VAL A 278 -1.25 -4.56 20.73
C VAL A 278 -1.68 -5.47 21.88
N SER A 279 -1.29 -5.10 23.10
CA SER A 279 -1.72 -5.82 24.30
C SER A 279 -3.19 -5.52 24.59
N GLY A 280 -4.02 -6.53 24.76
CA GLY A 280 -5.41 -6.43 25.20
C GLY A 280 -5.49 -6.06 26.68
N ASN A 281 -5.11 -4.83 27.02
CA ASN A 281 -5.04 -4.33 28.39
C ASN A 281 -6.37 -3.84 28.96
N GLY A 282 -7.45 -3.84 28.14
CA GLY A 282 -8.81 -3.49 28.54
C GLY A 282 -9.49 -4.60 29.37
N LYS A 283 -10.57 -4.24 30.06
CA LYS A 283 -11.45 -5.22 30.74
C LYS A 283 -12.36 -5.89 29.70
N PRO A 284 -12.88 -7.10 30.00
CA PRO A 284 -13.79 -7.78 29.07
C PRO A 284 -15.01 -6.94 28.61
N THR A 285 -15.46 -5.97 29.43
CA THR A 285 -16.60 -5.11 29.13
C THR A 285 -16.25 -3.81 28.41
N ASP A 286 -14.97 -3.59 28.13
CA ASP A 286 -14.54 -2.33 27.53
C ASP A 286 -14.77 -2.31 26.01
N ALA A 287 -14.99 -1.10 25.51
CA ALA A 287 -14.99 -0.80 24.09
C ALA A 287 -14.22 0.50 23.87
N VAL A 288 -13.38 0.54 22.84
CA VAL A 288 -12.54 1.69 22.49
C VAL A 288 -12.61 2.00 21.01
N TYR A 289 -12.27 3.23 20.63
CA TYR A 289 -12.11 3.59 19.22
C TYR A 289 -10.71 3.27 18.73
N MET A 290 -10.67 2.75 17.52
CA MET A 290 -9.54 2.71 16.61
C MET A 290 -9.71 3.88 15.64
N ARG A 291 -8.62 4.60 15.36
CA ARG A 291 -8.65 5.83 14.59
C ARG A 291 -7.64 5.80 13.46
N SER A 292 -8.06 6.26 12.30
CA SER A 292 -7.13 6.68 11.25
C SER A 292 -7.37 8.15 10.94
N PHE A 293 -6.32 8.95 11.09
CA PHE A 293 -6.34 10.39 10.85
C PHE A 293 -5.43 10.74 9.68
N ARG A 294 -5.97 11.51 8.77
CA ARG A 294 -5.33 11.98 7.54
C ARG A 294 -5.09 13.48 7.66
N PRO A 295 -3.88 13.94 8.06
CA PRO A 295 -3.62 15.36 8.24
C PRO A 295 -3.73 16.14 6.92
N SER A 296 -4.55 17.19 6.88
CA SER A 296 -4.65 18.10 5.72
C SER A 296 -3.35 18.86 5.43
N SER A 297 -2.43 18.91 6.39
CA SER A 297 -1.05 19.38 6.18
C SER A 297 -0.23 18.47 5.27
N CYS A 298 -0.58 17.18 5.17
CA CYS A 298 0.16 16.18 4.39
C CYS A 298 -0.45 15.93 3.00
N ALA A 299 -1.77 16.00 2.88
CA ALA A 299 -2.48 15.87 1.59
C ALA A 299 -3.72 16.75 1.60
N LEU A 300 -4.10 17.29 0.44
CA LEU A 300 -5.26 18.16 0.35
C LEU A 300 -6.55 17.40 0.68
N SER A 301 -7.47 18.07 1.36
CA SER A 301 -8.69 17.50 1.91
C SER A 301 -9.88 18.43 1.70
N ASN A 302 -11.07 17.84 1.54
CA ASN A 302 -12.36 18.53 1.61
C ASN A 302 -12.98 18.49 3.02
N GLY A 303 -12.23 18.07 4.04
CA GLY A 303 -12.70 17.80 5.40
C GLY A 303 -12.71 16.29 5.69
N ASN A 304 -13.40 15.87 6.76
CA ASN A 304 -13.52 14.47 7.20
C ASN A 304 -12.17 13.73 7.24
N GLU A 305 -11.22 14.32 7.95
CA GLU A 305 -9.85 13.82 8.02
C GLU A 305 -9.74 12.54 8.87
N GLU A 306 -10.68 12.32 9.78
CA GLU A 306 -10.71 11.17 10.68
C GLU A 306 -11.73 10.13 10.25
N VAL A 307 -11.37 8.86 10.40
CA VAL A 307 -12.31 7.74 10.38
C VAL A 307 -12.14 6.92 11.65
N LEU A 308 -13.25 6.42 12.17
CA LEU A 308 -13.32 5.60 13.37
C LEU A 308 -13.70 4.16 13.03
N ALA A 309 -13.13 3.24 13.79
CA ALA A 309 -13.60 1.87 13.91
C ALA A 309 -13.81 1.54 15.39
N THR A 310 -14.61 0.53 15.69
CA THR A 310 -14.87 0.09 17.05
C THR A 310 -14.06 -1.17 17.38
N VAL A 311 -13.43 -1.17 18.54
CA VAL A 311 -12.79 -2.35 19.11
C VAL A 311 -13.59 -2.75 20.36
N TYR A 312 -14.16 -3.95 20.33
CA TYR A 312 -14.91 -4.52 21.44
C TYR A 312 -14.11 -5.64 22.10
N TYR A 313 -14.06 -5.61 23.42
CA TYR A 313 -13.62 -6.74 24.22
C TYR A 313 -14.76 -7.77 24.37
N GLU A 314 -14.50 -8.92 24.97
CA GLU A 314 -15.32 -10.13 24.92
C GLU A 314 -16.79 -9.91 25.31
N ASP A 315 -17.00 -9.19 26.43
CA ASP A 315 -18.31 -8.94 27.06
C ASP A 315 -18.81 -7.50 26.85
N ALA A 316 -18.17 -6.75 25.95
CA ALA A 316 -18.56 -5.37 25.65
C ALA A 316 -19.96 -5.29 25.05
N ASP A 317 -20.73 -4.30 25.47
CA ASP A 317 -22.06 -4.01 24.93
C ASP A 317 -21.96 -3.44 23.52
N ARG A 318 -22.28 -4.27 22.52
CA ARG A 318 -22.14 -3.92 21.08
C ARG A 318 -23.23 -2.96 20.58
N ASP A 319 -24.29 -2.75 21.34
CA ASP A 319 -25.34 -1.78 21.02
C ASP A 319 -24.94 -0.35 21.43
N LYS A 320 -23.78 -0.20 22.09
CA LYS A 320 -23.23 1.08 22.51
C LYS A 320 -21.94 1.41 21.83
N LEU A 321 -21.81 2.65 21.38
CA LEU A 321 -20.56 3.19 20.88
C LEU A 321 -19.56 3.39 22.03
N PRO A 322 -18.24 3.21 21.76
CA PRO A 322 -17.19 3.52 22.73
C PRO A 322 -17.28 4.97 23.24
N LYS A 323 -16.79 5.18 24.48
CA LYS A 323 -16.66 6.52 25.08
C LYS A 323 -15.19 6.90 25.33
N SER A 324 -14.28 6.17 24.74
CA SER A 324 -12.84 6.44 24.84
C SER A 324 -12.46 7.76 24.15
N SER A 325 -11.31 8.28 24.49
CA SER A 325 -10.78 9.53 23.95
C SER A 325 -9.40 9.30 23.31
N PRO A 326 -9.07 10.05 22.25
CA PRO A 326 -7.79 9.92 21.57
C PRO A 326 -6.62 10.26 22.49
N GLY A 327 -5.49 9.59 22.25
CA GLY A 327 -4.22 9.94 22.87
C GLY A 327 -3.69 11.29 22.39
N PRO A 328 -2.69 11.88 23.08
CA PRO A 328 -2.23 13.25 22.81
C PRO A 328 -1.61 13.41 21.42
N ASN A 329 -1.09 12.33 20.82
CA ASN A 329 -0.41 12.36 19.53
C ASN A 329 -1.30 11.89 18.36
N ALA A 330 -2.56 11.49 18.60
CA ALA A 330 -3.45 10.92 17.59
C ALA A 330 -3.68 11.85 16.38
N TYR A 331 -3.62 13.16 16.59
CA TYR A 331 -3.84 14.19 15.57
C TYR A 331 -2.57 14.97 15.23
N ASN A 332 -1.41 14.32 15.32
CA ASN A 332 -0.15 14.92 14.93
C ASN A 332 -0.13 15.22 13.42
N GLY A 333 0.11 16.47 13.05
CA GLY A 333 0.17 16.95 11.66
C GLY A 333 1.54 16.78 10.98
N TYR A 334 2.50 16.09 11.59
CA TYR A 334 3.81 15.84 10.99
C TYR A 334 3.67 14.82 9.83
N CYS A 335 4.24 15.14 8.67
CA CYS A 335 4.06 14.36 7.43
C CYS A 335 5.22 13.41 7.12
N GLY A 336 6.29 13.43 7.89
CA GLY A 336 7.41 12.50 7.71
C GLY A 336 7.13 11.12 8.31
N ASN A 337 8.01 10.19 8.03
CA ASN A 337 7.99 8.84 8.62
C ASN A 337 8.13 8.89 10.15
N ASP A 338 7.77 7.78 10.79
CA ASP A 338 8.22 7.51 12.15
C ASP A 338 9.76 7.53 12.20
N PRO A 339 10.40 7.80 13.37
CA PRO A 339 11.84 7.92 13.46
C PRO A 339 12.57 6.70 12.88
N LEU A 340 13.36 6.90 11.81
CA LEU A 340 14.04 5.81 11.11
C LEU A 340 15.05 5.07 11.97
N GLU A 341 15.61 5.72 12.99
CA GLU A 341 16.51 5.11 13.97
C GLU A 341 15.85 3.97 14.76
N ASN A 342 14.52 3.91 14.80
CA ASN A 342 13.77 2.83 15.45
C ASN A 342 13.59 1.62 14.53
N THR A 343 13.78 1.78 13.22
CA THR A 343 13.56 0.70 12.24
C THR A 343 14.84 -0.11 12.01
N VAL A 344 15.30 -0.78 13.05
CA VAL A 344 16.53 -1.61 13.00
C VAL A 344 16.17 -3.03 12.55
N PRO A 345 16.61 -3.49 11.36
CA PRO A 345 16.31 -4.85 10.90
C PRO A 345 16.88 -5.92 11.85
N VAL A 346 16.09 -6.96 12.15
CA VAL A 346 16.54 -8.13 12.93
C VAL A 346 17.68 -8.86 12.23
N TYR A 347 17.63 -8.94 10.90
CA TYR A 347 18.71 -9.47 10.06
C TYR A 347 19.41 -8.32 9.33
N ALA A 348 20.57 -7.93 9.81
CA ALA A 348 21.36 -6.86 9.19
C ALA A 348 22.02 -7.37 7.89
N ILE A 349 21.74 -6.71 6.78
CA ILE A 349 22.40 -6.94 5.51
C ILE A 349 23.32 -5.74 5.23
N GLU A 350 24.63 -5.98 5.15
CA GLU A 350 25.61 -4.93 4.85
C GLU A 350 25.44 -4.40 3.42
N ALA A 351 25.39 -3.08 3.27
CA ALA A 351 25.33 -2.45 1.97
C ALA A 351 26.73 -2.47 1.32
N SER A 352 26.83 -2.98 0.08
CA SER A 352 28.04 -2.87 -0.70
C SER A 352 28.25 -1.41 -1.11
N GLU A 353 29.53 -1.00 -1.25
CA GLU A 353 29.84 0.30 -1.82
C GLU A 353 29.24 0.44 -3.23
N PRO A 354 28.52 1.54 -3.52
CA PRO A 354 27.91 1.74 -4.81
C PRO A 354 28.97 2.00 -5.88
N SER A 355 28.83 1.33 -7.03
CA SER A 355 29.68 1.59 -8.19
C SER A 355 29.23 2.83 -8.98
N VAL A 356 27.99 3.26 -8.80
CA VAL A 356 27.40 4.45 -9.43
C VAL A 356 26.58 5.17 -8.38
N THR A 357 26.73 6.49 -8.33
CA THR A 357 25.83 7.39 -7.57
C THR A 357 25.16 8.32 -8.56
N GLU A 358 23.82 8.37 -8.52
CA GLU A 358 23.03 9.29 -9.33
C GLU A 358 22.20 10.20 -8.43
N ILE A 359 22.23 11.50 -8.73
CA ILE A 359 21.40 12.50 -8.09
C ILE A 359 20.15 12.67 -8.94
N VAL A 360 18.99 12.45 -8.32
CA VAL A 360 17.68 12.49 -8.98
C VAL A 360 16.85 13.62 -8.36
N PRO A 361 16.90 14.84 -8.89
CA PRO A 361 16.00 15.90 -8.47
C PRO A 361 14.58 15.57 -8.90
N VAL A 362 13.64 15.74 -7.97
CA VAL A 362 12.19 15.57 -8.20
C VAL A 362 11.52 16.92 -8.04
N GLU A 363 10.90 17.41 -9.11
CA GLU A 363 10.34 18.74 -9.18
C GLU A 363 8.95 18.74 -9.81
N LEU A 364 8.02 19.49 -9.23
CA LEU A 364 6.74 19.81 -9.85
C LEU A 364 6.81 21.19 -10.47
N LYS A 365 6.75 21.30 -11.81
CA LYS A 365 6.85 22.57 -12.51
C LYS A 365 6.01 22.62 -13.80
N SER A 366 5.78 23.83 -14.30
CA SER A 366 5.07 24.02 -15.57
C SER A 366 5.98 23.74 -16.77
N ASN A 367 5.44 23.02 -17.75
CA ASN A 367 6.06 22.87 -19.08
C ASN A 367 5.57 23.97 -20.08
N GLY A 368 4.88 24.98 -19.59
CA GLY A 368 4.29 26.07 -20.38
C GLY A 368 2.77 25.92 -20.60
N THR A 369 2.24 24.71 -20.53
CA THR A 369 0.80 24.42 -20.68
C THR A 369 0.21 23.64 -19.52
N HIS A 370 0.98 22.75 -18.91
CA HIS A 370 0.55 21.86 -17.81
C HIS A 370 1.54 21.90 -16.66
N VAL A 371 1.07 21.56 -15.47
CA VAL A 371 1.93 21.26 -14.33
C VAL A 371 2.27 19.78 -14.39
N VAL A 372 3.56 19.44 -14.44
CA VAL A 372 4.03 18.07 -14.58
C VAL A 372 5.22 17.80 -13.66
N TRP A 373 5.37 16.54 -13.26
CA TRP A 373 6.52 16.08 -12.52
C TRP A 373 7.73 15.88 -13.44
N TYR A 374 8.88 16.33 -12.96
CA TYR A 374 10.18 16.05 -13.55
C TYR A 374 10.99 15.19 -12.59
N MET A 375 11.67 14.19 -13.12
CA MET A 375 12.63 13.37 -12.44
C MET A 375 13.90 13.33 -13.29
N ALA A 376 15.03 13.79 -12.74
CA ALA A 376 16.30 13.92 -13.47
C ALA A 376 16.13 14.71 -14.81
N ASP A 377 15.55 15.89 -14.77
CA ASP A 377 15.28 16.80 -15.91
C ASP A 377 14.27 16.34 -16.95
N ARG A 378 13.62 15.20 -16.74
CA ARG A 378 12.64 14.66 -17.69
C ARG A 378 11.32 14.37 -17.02
N THR A 379 10.24 14.55 -17.77
CA THR A 379 8.96 14.00 -17.43
C THR A 379 8.86 12.57 -17.95
N PHE A 380 8.00 11.75 -17.36
CA PHE A 380 7.77 10.38 -17.78
C PHE A 380 6.46 10.24 -18.54
N ARG A 381 6.48 9.51 -19.64
CA ARG A 381 5.28 9.10 -20.36
C ARG A 381 5.38 7.65 -20.80
N SER A 382 4.50 6.82 -20.27
CA SER A 382 4.40 5.43 -20.66
C SER A 382 3.65 5.26 -22.00
N ASN A 383 4.09 4.30 -22.82
CA ASN A 383 3.32 3.80 -23.94
C ASN A 383 2.76 2.42 -23.58
N TYR A 384 1.50 2.34 -23.24
CA TYR A 384 0.86 1.11 -22.77
C TYR A 384 0.88 -0.03 -23.80
N ASN A 385 0.95 0.30 -25.11
CA ASN A 385 0.94 -0.69 -26.18
C ASN A 385 2.36 -1.14 -26.61
N ASP A 386 3.40 -0.61 -25.95
CA ASP A 386 4.80 -0.88 -26.30
C ASP A 386 5.65 -0.98 -25.03
N PRO A 387 5.55 -2.10 -24.29
CA PRO A 387 6.26 -2.27 -23.02
C PRO A 387 7.77 -2.30 -23.21
N MET A 388 8.49 -1.50 -22.41
CA MET A 388 9.95 -1.38 -22.46
C MET A 388 10.68 -2.73 -22.28
N LEU A 389 10.13 -3.63 -21.49
CA LEU A 389 10.72 -4.96 -21.28
C LEU A 389 10.76 -5.80 -22.56
N PHE A 390 9.78 -5.62 -23.47
CA PHE A 390 9.77 -6.30 -24.76
C PHE A 390 10.89 -5.77 -25.66
N ASP A 391 11.07 -4.45 -25.71
CA ASP A 391 12.17 -3.83 -26.46
C ASP A 391 13.53 -4.31 -25.95
N VAL A 392 13.73 -4.33 -24.62
CA VAL A 392 14.96 -4.85 -24.01
C VAL A 392 15.18 -6.31 -24.34
N ASN A 393 14.14 -7.14 -24.33
CA ASN A 393 14.24 -8.56 -24.69
C ASN A 393 14.62 -8.76 -26.15
N ASP A 394 14.18 -7.89 -27.06
CA ASP A 394 14.52 -7.86 -28.47
C ASP A 394 15.90 -7.21 -28.76
N GLY A 395 16.60 -6.77 -27.71
CA GLY A 395 17.93 -6.12 -27.83
C GLY A 395 17.86 -4.66 -28.25
N LYS A 396 16.69 -4.04 -28.25
CA LYS A 396 16.51 -2.62 -28.51
C LYS A 396 16.75 -1.83 -27.22
N LEU A 397 17.74 -0.96 -27.22
CA LEU A 397 18.17 -0.15 -26.08
C LEU A 397 18.10 1.36 -26.36
N ASP A 398 17.60 1.75 -27.52
CA ASP A 398 17.37 3.15 -27.90
C ASP A 398 15.89 3.50 -27.63
N PHE A 399 15.66 4.19 -26.54
CA PHE A 399 14.31 4.55 -26.07
C PHE A 399 14.00 6.02 -26.31
N ASP A 400 12.74 6.32 -26.56
CA ASP A 400 12.25 7.69 -26.51
C ASP A 400 12.66 8.35 -25.18
N PRO A 401 13.28 9.53 -25.20
CA PRO A 401 13.68 10.24 -23.98
C PRO A 401 12.55 10.41 -22.94
N MET A 402 11.29 10.47 -23.37
CA MET A 402 10.14 10.58 -22.47
C MET A 402 9.84 9.29 -21.69
N ARG A 403 10.40 8.15 -22.06
CA ARG A 403 10.34 6.93 -21.26
C ARG A 403 11.29 6.95 -20.08
N ASN A 404 12.18 7.94 -20.01
CA ASN A 404 13.14 8.17 -18.92
C ASN A 404 13.94 6.93 -18.51
N VAL A 405 14.38 6.16 -19.50
CA VAL A 405 15.13 4.92 -19.29
C VAL A 405 16.61 5.24 -19.04
N HIS A 406 17.15 4.71 -17.96
CA HIS A 406 18.55 4.82 -17.59
C HIS A 406 19.22 3.45 -17.64
N ASN A 407 20.38 3.36 -18.31
CA ASN A 407 21.15 2.12 -18.41
C ASN A 407 22.40 2.19 -17.54
N TYR A 408 22.39 1.47 -16.45
CA TYR A 408 23.53 1.38 -15.52
C TYR A 408 24.47 0.21 -15.81
N GLY A 409 24.29 -0.49 -16.94
CA GLY A 409 25.09 -1.63 -17.34
C GLY A 409 24.98 -2.81 -16.38
N SER A 410 26.12 -3.43 -16.06
CA SER A 410 26.20 -4.58 -15.14
C SER A 410 26.50 -4.21 -13.69
N ASN A 411 26.31 -2.94 -13.31
CA ASN A 411 26.55 -2.48 -11.95
C ASN A 411 25.57 -3.17 -10.97
N LYS A 412 26.11 -3.73 -9.89
CA LYS A 412 25.35 -4.49 -8.91
C LYS A 412 24.72 -3.62 -7.83
N THR A 413 25.40 -2.53 -7.45
CA THR A 413 24.95 -1.62 -6.40
C THR A 413 24.96 -0.20 -6.94
N LEU A 414 23.81 0.45 -6.84
CA LEU A 414 23.58 1.84 -7.26
C LEU A 414 23.16 2.65 -6.02
N ARG A 415 23.58 3.92 -5.95
CA ARG A 415 23.08 4.88 -5.00
C ARG A 415 22.25 5.93 -5.73
N PHE A 416 20.97 6.05 -5.36
CA PHE A 416 20.15 7.17 -5.80
C PHE A 416 20.04 8.18 -4.67
N VAL A 417 20.39 9.43 -4.96
CA VAL A 417 20.17 10.57 -4.06
C VAL A 417 18.96 11.32 -4.61
N ILE A 418 17.81 11.11 -3.99
CA ILE A 418 16.57 11.76 -4.41
C ILE A 418 16.47 13.10 -3.72
N GLU A 419 16.46 14.18 -4.50
CA GLU A 419 16.36 15.55 -4.02
C GLU A 419 14.94 16.07 -4.26
N ASN A 420 14.11 16.06 -3.22
CA ASN A 420 12.78 16.66 -3.29
C ASN A 420 12.89 18.17 -3.10
N THR A 421 12.60 18.94 -4.15
CA THR A 421 12.61 20.41 -4.13
C THR A 421 11.28 21.02 -3.71
N GLY A 422 10.23 20.20 -3.55
CA GLY A 422 8.89 20.60 -3.12
C GLY A 422 8.77 20.78 -1.60
N PRO A 423 7.71 21.48 -1.14
CA PRO A 423 7.49 21.71 0.28
C PRO A 423 6.88 20.49 1.02
N GLN A 424 6.38 19.49 0.27
CA GLN A 424 5.70 18.31 0.81
C GLN A 424 6.62 17.08 0.71
N PRO A 425 6.64 16.17 1.70
CA PRO A 425 7.30 14.88 1.55
C PRO A 425 6.55 14.02 0.50
N HIS A 426 7.30 13.23 -0.25
CA HIS A 426 6.76 12.29 -1.22
C HIS A 426 7.34 10.90 -0.97
N PRO A 427 6.51 9.86 -0.80
CA PRO A 427 6.98 8.49 -0.73
C PRO A 427 7.56 8.08 -2.09
N MET A 428 8.64 7.30 -2.07
CA MET A 428 9.31 6.78 -3.25
C MET A 428 9.22 5.27 -3.28
N HIS A 429 8.61 4.75 -4.33
CA HIS A 429 8.45 3.32 -4.58
C HIS A 429 9.39 2.83 -5.68
N LEU A 430 10.05 1.69 -5.48
CA LEU A 430 10.96 1.09 -6.45
C LEU A 430 10.62 -0.39 -6.68
N HIS A 431 10.02 -0.70 -7.82
CA HIS A 431 9.59 -2.04 -8.17
C HIS A 431 10.74 -3.05 -8.27
N GLY A 432 10.53 -4.22 -7.70
CA GLY A 432 11.40 -5.40 -7.90
C GLY A 432 12.82 -5.28 -7.34
N LYS A 433 13.06 -4.39 -6.38
CA LYS A 433 14.37 -4.16 -5.77
C LYS A 433 14.27 -3.96 -4.26
N SER A 434 15.32 -4.37 -3.54
CA SER A 434 15.51 -3.97 -2.15
C SER A 434 16.26 -2.64 -2.09
N ARG A 435 15.83 -1.75 -1.20
CA ARG A 435 16.47 -0.46 -0.93
C ARG A 435 17.15 -0.47 0.44
N ARG A 436 18.19 0.35 0.57
CA ARG A 436 18.88 0.61 1.83
C ARG A 436 19.08 2.11 1.96
N SER A 437 18.85 2.66 3.14
CA SER A 437 19.19 4.07 3.41
C SER A 437 20.67 4.23 3.70
N ASP A 438 21.21 5.44 3.46
CA ASP A 438 22.60 5.80 3.82
C ASP A 438 22.85 5.80 5.35
N THR A 439 21.79 5.71 6.16
CA THR A 439 21.91 5.53 7.62
C THR A 439 22.22 4.08 8.02
N GLY A 440 22.42 3.18 7.06
CA GLY A 440 22.66 1.76 7.29
C GLY A 440 21.42 0.95 7.59
N GLN A 441 20.25 1.60 7.59
CA GLN A 441 18.96 0.96 7.75
C GLN A 441 18.37 0.56 6.39
N VAL A 442 17.70 -0.55 6.34
CA VAL A 442 17.02 -0.98 5.11
C VAL A 442 15.64 -0.31 5.08
N LEU A 443 15.40 0.50 4.05
CA LEU A 443 14.08 1.00 3.73
C LEU A 443 13.48 0.08 2.66
N TYR A 444 12.30 -0.40 2.89
CA TYR A 444 11.57 -1.27 1.96
C TYR A 444 10.31 -0.57 1.46
N ASP A 445 9.90 -0.97 0.29
CA ASP A 445 8.62 -0.62 -0.29
C ASP A 445 7.55 -1.58 0.10
#